data_04ce683a33700a547aad88570d02c67c
#
_entry.id   04ce683a33700a547aad88570d02c67c
#
_cell.length_a   1.000
_cell.length_b   1.000
_cell.length_c   1.000
_cell.angle_alpha   90.00
_cell.angle_beta   90.00
_cell.angle_gamma   90.00
#
_symmetry.space_group_name_H-M   'P 1'
#
loop_
_entity.id
_entity.type
_entity.pdbx_description
1 polymer ?
#
loop_
_entity_poly.entity_id
_entity_poly.type
_entity_poly.pdbx_seq_one_letter_code
_entity_poly.pdbx_strand_id
1 'polypeptide(L)'
;MNRSGRLIRLAVALFLIASCSAKKEALVPPPPPSSAPSSQRVEVAELRLAANREFVGVRFRMIGSDRFDPEGTEIYLVDESTGEKFSVVRLERIGRIAEFRVPGEKDVHHIMFRNREGKLKIGSRVTVVVGAARQEHLLVQP
;
A
#
# COMPACT_ATOMS: atom_id res chain seq x y z
N MET A 1 -72.31 -31.69 25.92
CA MET A 1 -72.48 -31.36 27.35
C MET A 1 -71.46 -30.31 27.71
N ASN A 2 -71.96 -29.12 28.04
CA ASN A 2 -71.52 -28.17 29.09
C ASN A 2 -70.09 -27.59 28.96
N ARG A 3 -69.91 -26.41 29.09
CA ARG A 3 -70.42 -25.12 29.63
C ARG A 3 -69.24 -24.19 29.61
N SER A 4 -69.40 -23.07 29.00
CA SER A 4 -69.52 -21.77 29.71
C SER A 4 -68.28 -21.32 30.45
N GLY A 5 -67.85 -20.20 30.10
CA GLY A 5 -67.34 -19.31 31.11
C GLY A 5 -66.32 -18.28 30.65
N ARG A 6 -66.86 -17.20 30.32
CA ARG A 6 -66.64 -15.82 30.82
C ARG A 6 -65.43 -15.04 30.31
N LEU A 7 -65.88 -14.13 29.50
CA LEU A 7 -65.33 -12.75 29.41
C LEU A 7 -64.65 -12.27 30.69
N ILE A 8 -63.42 -11.82 30.55
CA ILE A 8 -62.96 -10.68 31.33
C ILE A 8 -62.21 -9.73 30.39
N ARG A 9 -62.87 -8.63 30.15
CA ARG A 9 -62.27 -7.42 29.57
C ARG A 9 -61.35 -6.84 30.62
N LEU A 10 -60.11 -6.59 30.28
CA LEU A 10 -59.35 -5.59 30.99
C LEU A 10 -58.53 -4.81 29.97
N ALA A 11 -58.97 -3.59 29.77
CA ALA A 11 -58.26 -2.54 29.10
C ALA A 11 -57.14 -2.08 30.01
N VAL A 12 -55.91 -2.12 29.52
CA VAL A 12 -54.83 -1.37 30.19
C VAL A 12 -53.95 -0.75 29.12
N ALA A 13 -54.18 0.54 29.02
CA ALA A 13 -53.23 1.64 28.86
C ALA A 13 -52.02 1.46 27.93
N LEU A 14 -52.19 2.13 26.84
CA LEU A 14 -51.15 2.69 25.96
C LEU A 14 -50.13 3.47 26.81
N PHE A 15 -48.91 2.95 26.92
CA PHE A 15 -47.76 3.75 27.30
C PHE A 15 -46.82 3.83 26.09
N LEU A 16 -47.04 4.85 25.31
CA LEU A 16 -46.09 5.33 24.33
C LEU A 16 -44.92 5.97 25.05
N ILE A 17 -43.89 5.21 25.32
CA ILE A 17 -42.60 5.79 25.69
C ILE A 17 -41.85 6.04 24.38
N ALA A 18 -41.94 7.26 23.89
CA ALA A 18 -41.06 7.78 22.86
C ALA A 18 -39.67 7.91 23.48
N SER A 19 -38.86 6.85 23.40
CA SER A 19 -37.43 6.94 23.61
C SER A 19 -36.81 7.62 22.45
N CYS A 20 -36.71 8.94 22.52
CA CYS A 20 -35.73 9.68 21.69
C CYS A 20 -34.34 9.24 22.14
N SER A 21 -33.81 8.18 21.52
CA SER A 21 -32.40 7.90 21.46
C SER A 21 -31.74 8.96 20.59
N ALA A 22 -31.33 10.04 21.23
CA ALA A 22 -30.37 10.96 20.63
C ALA A 22 -29.11 10.14 20.33
N LYS A 23 -28.98 9.69 19.09
CA LYS A 23 -27.76 9.11 18.53
C LYS A 23 -26.69 10.18 18.63
N LYS A 24 -25.91 10.07 19.70
CA LYS A 24 -24.72 10.89 19.90
C LYS A 24 -23.79 10.55 18.75
N GLU A 25 -23.88 11.34 17.71
CA GLU A 25 -22.95 11.32 16.58
C GLU A 25 -21.59 11.61 17.18
N ALA A 26 -20.82 10.54 17.38
CA ALA A 26 -19.44 10.66 17.80
C ALA A 26 -18.78 11.51 16.72
N LEU A 27 -18.39 12.74 17.06
CA LEU A 27 -17.51 13.54 16.23
C LEU A 27 -16.26 12.69 16.01
N VAL A 28 -16.19 12.07 14.82
CA VAL A 28 -14.97 11.47 14.32
C VAL A 28 -14.00 12.65 14.21
N PRO A 29 -12.89 12.65 14.95
CA PRO A 29 -11.91 13.71 14.80
C PRO A 29 -11.50 13.74 13.33
N PRO A 30 -11.38 14.93 12.71
CA PRO A 30 -10.96 15.04 11.34
C PRO A 30 -9.65 14.27 11.20
N PRO A 31 -9.48 13.49 10.12
CA PRO A 31 -8.23 12.79 9.88
C PRO A 31 -7.10 13.80 9.96
N PRO A 32 -5.97 13.46 10.59
CA PRO A 32 -4.84 14.37 10.68
C PRO A 32 -4.53 14.89 9.28
N PRO A 33 -4.22 16.18 9.12
CA PRO A 33 -3.96 16.77 7.82
C PRO A 33 -2.90 15.90 7.14
N SER A 34 -3.26 15.37 5.98
CA SER A 34 -2.38 14.59 5.12
C SER A 34 -1.05 15.34 5.05
N SER A 35 -0.02 14.74 5.59
CA SER A 35 1.33 15.29 5.69
C SER A 35 1.64 16.08 4.43
N ALA A 36 2.12 17.31 4.61
CA ALA A 36 2.54 18.18 3.53
C ALA A 36 3.28 17.38 2.46
N PRO A 37 3.04 17.63 1.17
CA PRO A 37 3.68 16.86 0.11
C PRO A 37 5.17 16.84 0.39
N SER A 38 5.70 15.68 0.72
CA SER A 38 7.12 15.51 0.91
C SER A 38 7.76 16.00 -0.38
N SER A 39 8.65 16.99 -0.29
CA SER A 39 9.38 17.53 -1.44
C SER A 39 10.23 16.46 -2.13
N GLN A 40 10.30 15.28 -1.55
CA GLN A 40 11.00 14.13 -2.07
C GLN A 40 10.18 13.44 -3.17
N ARG A 41 10.86 13.16 -4.28
CA ARG A 41 10.31 12.47 -5.44
C ARG A 41 11.27 11.37 -5.86
N VAL A 42 10.73 10.24 -6.26
CA VAL A 42 11.49 9.18 -6.93
C VAL A 42 11.36 9.37 -8.44
N GLU A 43 12.49 9.31 -9.14
CA GLU A 43 12.59 9.35 -10.59
C GLU A 43 13.20 8.04 -11.09
N VAL A 44 12.38 7.21 -11.70
CA VAL A 44 12.81 5.92 -12.24
C VAL A 44 13.32 6.12 -13.66
N ALA A 45 14.60 5.82 -13.86
CA ALA A 45 15.25 5.89 -15.15
C ALA A 45 15.09 4.58 -15.95
N GLU A 46 15.04 3.45 -15.26
CA GLU A 46 14.98 2.13 -15.89
C GLU A 46 14.27 1.13 -14.98
N LEU A 47 13.47 0.27 -15.59
CA LEU A 47 12.77 -0.82 -14.92
C LEU A 47 12.72 -2.01 -15.89
N ARG A 48 13.49 -3.05 -15.60
CA ARG A 48 13.59 -4.21 -16.52
C ARG A 48 13.65 -5.55 -15.79
N LEU A 49 13.28 -6.60 -16.54
CA LEU A 49 13.45 -7.96 -16.09
C LEU A 49 14.93 -8.38 -16.15
N ALA A 50 15.34 -9.15 -15.17
CA ALA A 50 16.69 -9.68 -15.05
C ALA A 50 16.67 -11.17 -14.68
N ALA A 51 17.78 -11.86 -14.94
CA ALA A 51 18.00 -13.27 -14.56
C ALA A 51 16.79 -14.16 -14.91
N ASN A 52 16.51 -14.33 -16.18
CA ASN A 52 15.41 -15.17 -16.68
C ASN A 52 14.03 -14.83 -16.08
N ARG A 53 13.79 -13.56 -15.80
CA ARG A 53 12.55 -13.01 -15.21
C ARG A 53 12.36 -13.32 -13.72
N GLU A 54 13.36 -13.85 -13.03
CA GLU A 54 13.28 -14.07 -11.58
C GLU A 54 13.36 -12.78 -10.76
N PHE A 55 13.92 -11.74 -11.37
CA PHE A 55 14.10 -10.44 -10.74
C PHE A 55 13.63 -9.31 -11.64
N VAL A 56 13.32 -8.19 -10.99
CA VAL A 56 13.12 -6.90 -11.64
C VAL A 56 14.19 -5.95 -11.13
N GLY A 57 15.00 -5.42 -12.02
CA GLY A 57 15.96 -4.36 -11.72
C GLY A 57 15.32 -3.00 -11.89
N VAL A 58 15.47 -2.14 -10.89
CA VAL A 58 15.00 -0.75 -10.92
C VAL A 58 16.17 0.18 -10.70
N ARG A 59 16.35 1.10 -11.64
CA ARG A 59 17.32 2.18 -11.56
C ARG A 59 16.59 3.50 -11.35
N PHE A 60 16.88 4.20 -10.26
CA PHE A 60 16.18 5.42 -9.89
C PHE A 60 17.06 6.42 -9.17
N ARG A 61 16.59 7.64 -9.07
CA ARG A 61 17.15 8.73 -8.25
C ARG A 61 16.12 9.24 -7.27
N MET A 62 16.59 9.70 -6.12
CA MET A 62 15.77 10.45 -5.17
C MET A 62 16.01 11.95 -5.39
N ILE A 63 14.96 12.66 -5.74
CA ILE A 63 14.99 14.12 -5.92
C ILE A 63 14.49 14.79 -4.63
N GLY A 64 15.21 15.83 -4.19
CA GLY A 64 14.85 16.55 -2.96
C GLY A 64 15.23 15.84 -1.66
N SER A 65 16.14 14.86 -1.74
CA SER A 65 16.73 14.18 -0.57
C SER A 65 18.25 14.39 -0.57
N ASP A 66 18.77 14.98 0.49
CA ASP A 66 20.21 15.16 0.64
C ASP A 66 20.95 13.85 0.96
N ARG A 67 20.23 12.90 1.56
CA ARG A 67 20.75 11.57 1.88
C ARG A 67 19.62 10.55 1.75
N PHE A 68 19.81 9.59 0.88
CA PHE A 68 18.95 8.42 0.77
C PHE A 68 19.65 7.21 1.38
N ASP A 69 18.97 6.57 2.36
CA ASP A 69 19.43 5.33 2.98
C ASP A 69 18.50 4.19 2.55
N PRO A 70 18.95 3.33 1.62
CA PRO A 70 18.15 2.19 1.16
C PRO A 70 17.82 1.18 2.26
N GLU A 71 18.71 1.03 3.25
CA GLU A 71 18.52 0.04 4.33
C GLU A 71 17.45 0.47 5.33
N GLY A 72 17.36 1.77 5.61
CA GLY A 72 16.37 2.35 6.53
C GLY A 72 15.05 2.75 5.88
N THR A 73 14.96 2.66 4.55
CA THR A 73 13.78 3.10 3.80
C THR A 73 12.97 1.89 3.33
N GLU A 74 11.65 1.94 3.48
CA GLU A 74 10.76 0.94 2.90
C GLU A 74 10.73 1.10 1.38
N ILE A 75 11.11 0.05 0.64
CA ILE A 75 11.17 0.05 -0.82
C ILE A 75 10.43 -1.18 -1.35
N TYR A 76 9.50 -0.98 -2.27
CA TYR A 76 8.77 -2.08 -2.93
C TYR A 76 8.19 -1.66 -4.28
N LEU A 77 7.84 -2.66 -5.10
CA LEU A 77 7.02 -2.47 -6.30
C LEU A 77 5.59 -2.92 -6.02
N VAL A 78 4.65 -2.32 -6.73
CA VAL A 78 3.25 -2.77 -6.75
C VAL A 78 2.85 -3.01 -8.20
N ASP A 79 2.35 -4.19 -8.50
CA ASP A 79 1.66 -4.45 -9.77
C ASP A 79 0.30 -3.76 -9.74
N GLU A 80 0.09 -2.82 -10.64
CA GLU A 80 -1.16 -2.02 -10.68
C GLU A 80 -2.38 -2.84 -11.09
N SER A 81 -2.18 -3.97 -11.74
CA SER A 81 -3.28 -4.84 -12.17
C SER A 81 -3.82 -5.72 -11.06
N THR A 82 -2.94 -6.18 -10.16
CA THR A 82 -3.27 -7.14 -9.10
C THR A 82 -3.20 -6.54 -7.70
N GLY A 83 -2.48 -5.42 -7.52
CA GLY A 83 -2.16 -4.84 -6.22
C GLY A 83 -1.07 -5.63 -5.46
N GLU A 84 -0.46 -6.63 -6.08
CA GLU A 84 0.57 -7.43 -5.44
C GLU A 84 1.85 -6.63 -5.21
N LYS A 85 2.44 -6.82 -4.02
CA LYS A 85 3.70 -6.16 -3.64
C LYS A 85 4.89 -7.08 -3.85
N PHE A 86 5.95 -6.53 -4.44
CA PHE A 86 7.22 -7.21 -4.67
C PHE A 86 8.31 -6.55 -3.82
N SER A 87 8.91 -7.35 -2.96
CA SER A 87 9.93 -6.88 -2.02
C SER A 87 11.31 -6.82 -2.67
N VAL A 88 12.17 -5.97 -2.13
CA VAL A 88 13.59 -5.93 -2.47
C VAL A 88 14.27 -7.27 -2.16
N VAL A 89 15.25 -7.61 -2.96
CA VAL A 89 16.13 -8.75 -2.68
C VAL A 89 17.12 -8.35 -1.58
N ARG A 90 17.18 -9.17 -0.52
CA ARG A 90 18.21 -9.03 0.52
C ARG A 90 19.23 -10.15 0.39
N LEU A 91 20.49 -9.81 0.58
CA LEU A 91 21.59 -10.77 0.57
C LEU A 91 21.53 -11.58 1.88
N GLU A 92 21.24 -12.87 1.79
CA GLU A 92 20.94 -13.75 2.94
C GLU A 92 22.02 -13.73 4.04
N ARG A 93 23.31 -13.66 3.65
CA ARG A 93 24.43 -13.72 4.60
C ARG A 93 24.63 -12.44 5.41
N ILE A 94 24.24 -11.29 4.90
CA ILE A 94 24.49 -9.98 5.51
C ILE A 94 23.22 -9.17 5.71
N GLY A 95 22.05 -9.64 5.25
CA GLY A 95 20.75 -8.99 5.38
C GLY A 95 20.60 -7.68 4.61
N ARG A 96 21.63 -7.25 3.89
CA ARG A 96 21.63 -5.98 3.16
C ARG A 96 20.84 -6.08 1.85
N ILE A 97 20.28 -4.97 1.44
CA ILE A 97 19.62 -4.85 0.13
C ILE A 97 20.63 -5.13 -0.98
N ALA A 98 20.19 -5.88 -2.01
CA ALA A 98 20.95 -6.06 -3.23
C ALA A 98 20.91 -4.77 -4.06
N GLU A 99 21.79 -3.84 -3.71
CA GLU A 99 22.02 -2.58 -4.39
C GLU A 99 23.30 -2.66 -5.21
N PHE A 100 23.24 -2.23 -6.45
CA PHE A 100 24.40 -2.12 -7.33
C PHE A 100 24.70 -0.65 -7.58
N ARG A 101 25.96 -0.25 -7.37
CA ARG A 101 26.42 1.10 -7.68
C ARG A 101 27.26 1.06 -8.93
N VAL A 102 26.94 1.91 -9.90
CA VAL A 102 27.74 2.07 -11.09
C VAL A 102 28.77 3.19 -10.84
N PRO A 103 30.08 2.91 -11.04
CA PRO A 103 31.10 3.95 -10.91
C PRO A 103 30.78 5.13 -11.84
N GLY A 104 30.84 6.34 -11.26
CA GLY A 104 30.53 7.58 -11.99
C GLY A 104 29.08 8.04 -11.94
N GLU A 105 28.15 7.19 -11.56
CA GLU A 105 26.76 7.56 -11.36
C GLU A 105 26.49 7.88 -9.87
N LYS A 106 26.74 9.12 -9.49
CA LYS A 106 26.36 9.60 -8.15
C LYS A 106 24.84 9.73 -8.09
N ASP A 107 24.26 9.39 -6.95
CA ASP A 107 22.84 9.53 -6.65
C ASP A 107 21.89 8.64 -7.46
N VAL A 108 22.42 7.66 -8.19
CA VAL A 108 21.65 6.62 -8.87
C VAL A 108 21.70 5.33 -8.09
N HIS A 109 20.53 4.79 -7.78
CA HIS A 109 20.37 3.54 -7.05
C HIS A 109 19.86 2.45 -8.00
N HIS A 110 20.52 1.29 -7.96
CA HIS A 110 20.08 0.09 -8.68
C HIS A 110 19.67 -0.96 -7.67
N ILE A 111 18.40 -1.22 -7.57
CA ILE A 111 17.85 -2.17 -6.60
C ILE A 111 17.14 -3.30 -7.33
N MET A 112 17.33 -4.52 -6.82
CA MET A 112 16.71 -5.72 -7.34
C MET A 112 15.49 -6.11 -6.51
N PHE A 113 14.40 -6.44 -7.18
CA PHE A 113 13.16 -6.94 -6.59
C PHE A 113 12.95 -8.39 -7.00
N ARG A 114 12.42 -9.19 -6.09
CA ARG A 114 12.12 -10.59 -6.39
C ARG A 114 10.80 -10.70 -7.17
N ASN A 115 10.88 -11.19 -8.39
CA ASN A 115 9.72 -11.47 -9.22
C ASN A 115 9.29 -12.93 -9.03
N ARG A 116 8.55 -13.20 -7.96
CA ARG A 116 8.09 -14.55 -7.64
C ARG A 116 7.24 -15.11 -8.76
N GLU A 117 7.57 -16.34 -9.20
CA GLU A 117 6.81 -17.07 -10.23
C GLU A 117 6.74 -16.33 -11.58
N GLY A 118 7.60 -15.33 -11.80
CA GLY A 118 7.60 -14.54 -13.05
C GLY A 118 6.29 -13.79 -13.29
N LYS A 119 5.59 -13.36 -12.24
CA LYS A 119 4.30 -12.69 -12.32
C LYS A 119 4.36 -11.37 -13.09
N LEU A 120 5.40 -10.57 -12.83
CA LEU A 120 5.68 -9.39 -13.63
C LEU A 120 6.28 -9.82 -14.98
N LYS A 121 5.69 -9.33 -16.05
CA LYS A 121 6.07 -9.61 -17.44
C LYS A 121 6.44 -8.31 -18.15
N ILE A 122 7.05 -8.43 -19.30
CA ILE A 122 7.26 -7.28 -20.19
C ILE A 122 5.90 -6.62 -20.45
N GLY A 123 5.81 -5.30 -20.26
CA GLY A 123 4.59 -4.54 -20.40
C GLY A 123 3.69 -4.52 -19.15
N SER A 124 4.02 -5.25 -18.06
CA SER A 124 3.33 -5.08 -16.79
C SER A 124 3.47 -3.64 -16.31
N ARG A 125 2.38 -3.07 -15.83
CA ARG A 125 2.36 -1.71 -15.28
C ARG A 125 2.56 -1.78 -13.77
N VAL A 126 3.54 -1.05 -13.26
CA VAL A 126 3.91 -1.07 -11.86
C VAL A 126 4.09 0.33 -11.29
N THR A 127 3.93 0.42 -9.98
CA THR A 127 4.29 1.59 -9.17
C THR A 127 5.55 1.27 -8.37
N VAL A 128 6.54 2.14 -8.43
CA VAL A 128 7.73 2.09 -7.55
C VAL A 128 7.47 2.96 -6.34
N VAL A 129 7.65 2.41 -5.15
CA VAL A 129 7.49 3.11 -3.87
C VAL A 129 8.81 3.11 -3.13
N VAL A 130 9.23 4.29 -2.68
CA VAL A 130 10.46 4.52 -1.91
C VAL A 130 10.14 5.45 -0.75
N GLY A 131 9.92 4.88 0.43
CA GLY A 131 9.42 5.63 1.59
C GLY A 131 8.08 6.31 1.31
N ALA A 132 8.05 7.63 1.42
CA ALA A 132 6.86 8.43 1.12
C ALA A 132 6.74 8.81 -0.37
N ALA A 133 7.81 8.64 -1.16
CA ALA A 133 7.82 8.96 -2.58
C ALA A 133 7.34 7.77 -3.41
N ARG A 134 6.65 8.06 -4.52
CA ARG A 134 6.21 7.03 -5.46
C ARG A 134 6.20 7.54 -6.90
N GLN A 135 6.40 6.62 -7.84
CA GLN A 135 6.21 6.87 -9.26
C GLN A 135 5.34 5.75 -9.84
N GLU A 136 4.22 6.14 -10.41
CA GLU A 136 3.18 5.27 -10.93
C GLU A 136 3.31 5.08 -12.45
N HIS A 137 2.59 4.10 -12.97
CA HIS A 137 2.42 3.84 -14.41
C HIS A 137 3.71 3.52 -15.16
N LEU A 138 4.66 2.90 -14.49
CA LEU A 138 5.89 2.44 -15.11
C LEU A 138 5.68 1.11 -15.81
N LEU A 139 6.27 0.96 -16.99
CA LEU A 139 6.21 -0.28 -17.76
C LEU A 139 7.49 -1.09 -17.58
N VAL A 140 7.32 -2.38 -17.28
CA VAL A 140 8.43 -3.33 -17.21
C VAL A 140 8.97 -3.57 -18.61
N GLN A 141 10.27 -3.32 -18.78
CA GLN A 141 11.00 -3.49 -20.03
C GLN A 141 11.68 -4.87 -20.10
N PRO A 142 12.08 -5.30 -21.30
CA PRO A 142 12.83 -6.54 -21.48
C PRO A 142 14.21 -6.50 -20.85
#